data_7cf5101308a7ecd91b83fb63d98ec79a
#
_entry.id   7cf5101308a7ecd91b83fb63d98ec79a
#
_cell.length_a   1.000
_cell.length_b   1.000
_cell.length_c   1.000
_cell.angle_alpha   90.00
_cell.angle_beta   90.00
_cell.angle_gamma   90.00
#
_symmetry.space_group_name_H-M   'P 1'
#
loop_
_entity.id
_entity.type
_entity.pdbx_description
1 polymer ?
#
loop_
_entity_poly.entity_id
_entity_poly.type
_entity_poly.pdbx_seq_one_letter_code
_entity_poly.pdbx_strand_id
1 'polypeptide(L)'
;MSISLYDHQRSALEKMKNGCILCGGVGSGKSRTALAYYYLQQGGNLDIPDAPMKNPLDIYIITTARKRDTCEWEDELAPFLLSTHEDCNYYKNKVVIDSWNNTAKYKDVKNSFFIFDEQRVVGYGAWTKAFLKIAKENKWILLSATPGDTWQDYIPVFIANGFYRNKTDFIDQHVVYDWRSKYPKVDRYLNTGRLIRLRNRILVTMEFERHTTSHHQDVPVSYNIPLYKDISRNRWNPWEDRPIETASELCMNWRRVVNSDESRSVAVLEIMAVSYTHLRAHETEADL
;
A
#
# COMPACT_ATOMS: atom_id res chain seq x y z
N MET A 1 6.96 0.64 27.77
CA MET A 1 7.62 -0.18 26.73
C MET A 1 8.55 0.72 25.93
N SER A 2 9.78 0.30 25.62
CA SER A 2 10.65 1.12 24.77
C SER A 2 10.25 0.93 23.30
N ILE A 3 10.10 2.02 22.56
CA ILE A 3 9.88 1.98 21.09
C ILE A 3 11.21 1.63 20.45
N SER A 4 11.37 0.37 20.01
CA SER A 4 12.56 -0.07 19.29
C SER A 4 12.39 0.11 17.79
N LEU A 5 13.37 0.75 17.16
CA LEU A 5 13.43 0.96 15.71
C LEU A 5 14.77 0.43 15.18
N TYR A 6 14.72 -0.23 14.04
CA TYR A 6 15.91 -0.65 13.29
C TYR A 6 16.64 0.55 12.68
N ASP A 7 17.91 0.40 12.34
CA ASP A 7 18.76 1.47 11.80
C ASP A 7 18.18 2.06 10.50
N HIS A 8 17.67 1.23 9.60
CA HIS A 8 17.04 1.70 8.37
C HIS A 8 15.75 2.52 8.63
N GLN A 9 15.02 2.24 9.72
CA GLN A 9 13.85 3.02 10.13
C GLN A 9 14.27 4.36 10.72
N ARG A 10 15.30 4.39 11.56
CA ARG A 10 15.89 5.63 12.13
C ARG A 10 16.42 6.53 11.02
N SER A 11 17.20 5.98 10.08
CA SER A 11 17.70 6.72 8.91
C SER A 11 16.59 7.29 8.02
N ALA A 12 15.47 6.56 7.89
CA ALA A 12 14.30 7.06 7.16
C ALA A 12 13.63 8.23 7.90
N LEU A 13 13.46 8.13 9.23
CA LEU A 13 12.85 9.17 10.06
C LEU A 13 13.56 10.53 9.93
N GLU A 14 14.88 10.55 9.87
CA GLU A 14 15.67 11.77 9.69
C GLU A 14 15.38 12.49 8.37
N LYS A 15 14.99 11.73 7.34
CA LYS A 15 14.69 12.24 6.00
C LYS A 15 13.20 12.57 5.80
N MET A 16 12.33 12.08 6.69
CA MET A 16 10.88 12.27 6.59
C MET A 16 10.47 13.71 6.85
N LYS A 17 9.46 14.15 6.15
CA LYS A 17 8.82 15.45 6.33
C LYS A 17 7.35 15.38 5.93
N ASN A 18 6.59 16.38 6.31
CA ASN A 18 5.20 16.50 5.87
C ASN A 18 5.10 16.42 4.33
N GLY A 19 4.17 15.62 3.84
CA GLY A 19 3.96 15.43 2.41
C GLY A 19 4.91 14.43 1.73
N CYS A 20 5.72 13.67 2.49
CA CYS A 20 6.60 12.66 1.92
C CYS A 20 5.87 11.34 1.61
N ILE A 21 6.49 10.56 0.74
CA ILE A 21 6.16 9.15 0.49
C ILE A 21 7.26 8.32 1.15
N LEU A 22 6.91 7.55 2.17
CA LEU A 22 7.78 6.55 2.76
C LEU A 22 7.71 5.27 1.91
N CYS A 23 8.77 4.99 1.18
CA CYS A 23 8.89 3.85 0.29
C CYS A 23 9.75 2.74 0.91
N GLY A 24 9.21 1.54 0.97
CA GLY A 24 9.94 0.37 1.46
C GLY A 24 9.22 -0.92 1.12
N GLY A 25 9.96 -2.01 0.99
CA GLY A 25 9.40 -3.32 0.71
C GLY A 25 8.39 -3.80 1.77
N VAL A 26 7.72 -4.92 1.48
CA VAL A 26 6.86 -5.58 2.47
C VAL A 26 7.74 -6.07 3.63
N GLY A 27 7.30 -5.84 4.87
CA GLY A 27 8.04 -6.21 6.07
C GLY A 27 9.14 -5.21 6.51
N SER A 28 9.37 -4.10 5.79
CA SER A 28 10.35 -3.08 6.17
C SER A 28 9.94 -2.24 7.40
N GLY A 29 8.75 -2.44 7.96
CA GLY A 29 8.27 -1.71 9.14
C GLY A 29 7.80 -0.28 8.85
N LYS A 30 7.27 -0.01 7.65
CA LYS A 30 6.74 1.32 7.27
C LYS A 30 5.70 1.85 8.26
N SER A 31 4.79 1.01 8.73
CA SER A 31 3.73 1.39 9.67
C SER A 31 4.33 1.89 10.98
N ARG A 32 5.27 1.14 11.56
CA ARG A 32 6.01 1.52 12.76
C ARG A 32 6.79 2.83 12.56
N THR A 33 7.47 2.99 11.43
CA THR A 33 8.22 4.21 11.10
C THR A 33 7.29 5.42 10.94
N ALA A 34 6.14 5.25 10.33
CA ALA A 34 5.14 6.30 10.17
C ALA A 34 4.58 6.80 11.50
N LEU A 35 4.27 5.88 12.42
CA LEU A 35 3.84 6.22 13.78
C LEU A 35 4.95 6.88 14.59
N ALA A 36 6.19 6.40 14.46
CA ALA A 36 7.34 7.05 15.08
C ALA A 36 7.54 8.49 14.59
N TYR A 37 7.35 8.72 13.27
CA TYR A 37 7.37 10.07 12.73
C TYR A 37 6.26 10.94 13.32
N TYR A 38 5.01 10.46 13.33
CA TYR A 38 3.91 11.18 13.97
C TYR A 38 4.24 11.49 15.43
N TYR A 39 4.67 10.51 16.21
CA TYR A 39 5.01 10.63 17.63
C TYR A 39 6.06 11.74 17.87
N LEU A 40 7.15 11.75 17.11
CA LEU A 40 8.19 12.79 17.18
C LEU A 40 7.64 14.18 16.80
N GLN A 41 6.80 14.25 15.77
CA GLN A 41 6.18 15.52 15.35
C GLN A 41 5.21 16.10 16.40
N GLN A 42 4.69 15.26 17.30
CA GLN A 42 3.83 15.68 18.41
C GLN A 42 4.63 15.91 19.73
N GLY A 43 5.95 15.95 19.64
CA GLY A 43 6.84 16.25 20.78
C GLY A 43 7.15 15.05 21.68
N GLY A 44 6.98 13.84 21.16
CA GLY A 44 7.47 12.62 21.78
C GLY A 44 8.99 12.48 21.70
N ASN A 45 9.57 11.57 22.45
CA ASN A 45 11.00 11.27 22.48
C ASN A 45 11.25 9.77 22.46
N LEU A 46 11.90 9.29 21.41
CA LEU A 46 12.20 7.85 21.22
C LEU A 46 13.32 7.33 22.12
N ASP A 47 14.15 8.23 22.65
CA ASP A 47 15.28 7.85 23.52
C ASP A 47 14.87 7.72 25.00
N ILE A 48 13.67 8.19 25.34
CA ILE A 48 13.13 8.11 26.70
C ILE A 48 11.96 7.11 26.68
N PRO A 49 12.07 5.98 27.41
CA PRO A 49 10.97 5.03 27.50
C PRO A 49 9.67 5.69 27.99
N ASP A 50 8.58 5.35 27.33
CA ASP A 50 7.23 5.82 27.66
C ASP A 50 7.06 7.35 27.75
N ALA A 51 7.95 8.12 27.08
CA ALA A 51 7.82 9.57 27.03
C ALA A 51 6.50 9.96 26.33
N PRO A 52 5.65 10.76 26.96
CA PRO A 52 4.39 11.16 26.33
C PRO A 52 4.60 12.22 25.22
N MET A 53 3.72 12.22 24.24
CA MET A 53 3.61 13.34 23.29
C MET A 53 3.13 14.60 24.02
N LYS A 54 3.67 15.75 23.65
CA LYS A 54 3.32 17.05 24.26
C LYS A 54 2.02 17.63 23.71
N ASN A 55 1.82 17.51 22.39
CA ASN A 55 0.72 18.12 21.66
C ASN A 55 0.13 17.13 20.63
N PRO A 56 -0.53 16.04 21.08
CA PRO A 56 -1.05 15.01 20.20
C PRO A 56 -2.20 15.57 19.34
N LEU A 57 -2.03 15.54 18.03
CA LEU A 57 -3.10 15.83 17.07
C LEU A 57 -3.98 14.59 16.90
N ASP A 58 -5.22 14.80 16.45
CA ASP A 58 -6.04 13.69 15.95
C ASP A 58 -5.32 12.99 14.80
N ILE A 59 -5.32 11.66 14.79
CA ILE A 59 -4.66 10.86 13.77
C ILE A 59 -5.65 10.01 13.00
N TYR A 60 -5.54 10.04 11.68
CA TYR A 60 -6.35 9.28 10.74
C TYR A 60 -5.45 8.40 9.88
N ILE A 61 -5.66 7.09 9.94
CA ILE A 61 -4.93 6.10 9.17
C ILE A 61 -5.87 5.56 8.10
N ILE A 62 -5.60 5.91 6.86
CA ILE A 62 -6.37 5.46 5.70
C ILE A 62 -5.60 4.32 5.04
N THR A 63 -6.15 3.12 5.09
CA THR A 63 -5.50 1.89 4.64
C THR A 63 -6.41 1.06 3.73
N THR A 64 -6.07 -0.19 3.45
CA THR A 64 -6.96 -1.12 2.74
C THR A 64 -8.07 -1.63 3.67
N ALA A 65 -9.22 -2.00 3.10
CA ALA A 65 -10.31 -2.59 3.89
C ALA A 65 -9.82 -3.83 4.66
N ARG A 66 -8.99 -4.67 4.04
CA ARG A 66 -8.43 -5.86 4.68
C ARG A 66 -7.64 -5.49 5.95
N LYS A 67 -6.64 -4.60 5.87
CA LYS A 67 -5.80 -4.21 7.02
C LYS A 67 -6.62 -3.56 8.14
N ARG A 68 -7.66 -2.80 7.80
CA ARG A 68 -8.61 -2.28 8.78
C ARG A 68 -9.33 -3.42 9.50
N ASP A 69 -9.87 -4.37 8.74
CA ASP A 69 -10.73 -5.44 9.27
C ASP A 69 -9.91 -6.52 10.02
N THR A 70 -8.62 -6.67 9.73
CA THR A 70 -7.68 -7.56 10.44
C THR A 70 -6.96 -6.89 11.62
N CYS A 71 -7.28 -5.64 11.93
CA CYS A 71 -6.72 -4.89 13.07
C CYS A 71 -5.18 -4.80 13.06
N GLU A 72 -4.54 -4.83 11.88
CA GLU A 72 -3.07 -4.80 11.77
C GLU A 72 -2.42 -3.50 12.31
N TRP A 73 -3.18 -2.42 12.38
CA TRP A 73 -2.70 -1.14 12.88
C TRP A 73 -2.81 -0.99 14.39
N GLU A 74 -3.70 -1.70 15.05
CA GLU A 74 -3.90 -1.65 16.51
C GLU A 74 -2.65 -2.09 17.26
N ASP A 75 -1.98 -3.15 16.81
CA ASP A 75 -0.72 -3.63 17.37
C ASP A 75 0.43 -2.64 17.19
N GLU A 76 0.40 -1.88 16.08
CA GLU A 76 1.39 -0.84 15.81
C GLU A 76 1.15 0.44 16.63
N LEU A 77 -0.08 0.74 17.01
CA LEU A 77 -0.45 1.91 17.81
C LEU A 77 -0.06 1.77 19.28
N ALA A 78 -0.19 0.57 19.84
CA ALA A 78 0.00 0.31 21.28
C ALA A 78 1.35 0.77 21.85
N PRO A 79 2.51 0.57 21.20
CA PRO A 79 3.79 1.06 21.70
C PRO A 79 3.90 2.59 21.81
N PHE A 80 3.04 3.31 21.10
CA PHE A 80 2.96 4.79 21.11
C PHE A 80 1.90 5.32 22.08
N LEU A 81 1.32 4.45 22.91
CA LEU A 81 0.22 4.77 23.84
C LEU A 81 -1.04 5.31 23.13
N LEU A 82 -1.25 4.87 21.89
CA LEU A 82 -2.40 5.20 21.08
C LEU A 82 -3.36 4.01 20.98
N SER A 83 -4.65 4.29 20.90
CA SER A 83 -5.69 3.27 20.70
C SER A 83 -6.88 3.88 19.96
N THR A 84 -7.57 3.07 19.13
CA THR A 84 -8.86 3.42 18.54
C THR A 84 -10.00 3.45 19.58
N HIS A 85 -9.81 2.79 20.73
CA HIS A 85 -10.73 2.82 21.86
C HIS A 85 -10.41 4.00 22.77
N GLU A 86 -11.38 4.88 22.99
CA GLU A 86 -11.19 6.11 23.77
C GLU A 86 -10.71 5.84 25.20
N ASP A 87 -11.19 4.77 25.84
CA ASP A 87 -10.80 4.40 27.21
C ASP A 87 -9.34 3.94 27.30
N CYS A 88 -8.81 3.33 26.24
CA CYS A 88 -7.45 2.82 26.16
C CYS A 88 -6.45 3.82 25.57
N ASN A 89 -6.93 4.92 24.98
CA ASN A 89 -6.07 5.94 24.39
C ASN A 89 -5.56 6.92 25.45
N TYR A 90 -4.25 6.85 25.74
CA TYR A 90 -3.62 7.67 26.78
C TYR A 90 -3.84 9.17 26.55
N TYR A 91 -3.75 9.64 25.32
CA TYR A 91 -3.77 11.08 24.98
C TYR A 91 -5.18 11.66 24.84
N LYS A 92 -6.21 10.82 24.77
CA LYS A 92 -7.59 11.25 24.52
C LYS A 92 -7.82 12.00 23.19
N ASN A 93 -6.83 12.01 22.30
CA ASN A 93 -6.99 12.46 20.92
C ASN A 93 -7.72 11.41 20.09
N LYS A 94 -8.33 11.82 19.01
CA LYS A 94 -9.05 10.90 18.12
C LYS A 94 -8.07 10.06 17.31
N VAL A 95 -8.24 8.74 17.34
CA VAL A 95 -7.51 7.77 16.52
C VAL A 95 -8.50 7.03 15.63
N VAL A 96 -8.36 7.16 14.33
CA VAL A 96 -9.27 6.57 13.34
C VAL A 96 -8.48 5.72 12.36
N ILE A 97 -8.93 4.48 12.16
CA ILE A 97 -8.45 3.59 11.10
C ILE A 97 -9.62 3.33 10.16
N ASP A 98 -9.48 3.68 8.88
CA ASP A 98 -10.54 3.45 7.90
C ASP A 98 -9.98 3.09 6.52
N SER A 99 -10.84 2.63 5.64
CA SER A 99 -10.45 2.23 4.30
C SER A 99 -10.47 3.38 3.31
N TRP A 100 -9.69 3.25 2.24
CA TRP A 100 -9.68 4.19 1.11
C TRP A 100 -11.07 4.47 0.53
N ASN A 101 -11.97 3.49 0.58
CA ASN A 101 -13.36 3.66 0.10
C ASN A 101 -14.12 4.74 0.88
N ASN A 102 -13.73 4.96 2.12
CA ASN A 102 -14.36 5.90 3.04
C ASN A 102 -13.62 7.26 3.11
N THR A 103 -12.52 7.45 2.40
CA THR A 103 -11.67 8.66 2.47
C THR A 103 -12.48 9.96 2.31
N ALA A 104 -13.52 9.95 1.49
CA ALA A 104 -14.37 11.12 1.27
C ALA A 104 -15.09 11.64 2.53
N LYS A 105 -15.28 10.81 3.56
CA LYS A 105 -15.88 11.20 4.84
C LYS A 105 -15.01 12.23 5.59
N TYR A 106 -13.71 12.21 5.34
CA TYR A 106 -12.71 13.01 6.08
C TYR A 106 -12.28 14.28 5.36
N LYS A 107 -12.89 14.60 4.21
CA LYS A 107 -12.51 15.75 3.37
C LYS A 107 -12.61 17.12 4.05
N ASP A 108 -13.39 17.24 5.13
CA ASP A 108 -13.61 18.48 5.85
C ASP A 108 -12.90 18.50 7.23
N VAL A 109 -12.13 17.44 7.55
CA VAL A 109 -11.26 17.37 8.74
C VAL A 109 -10.10 18.36 8.58
N LYS A 110 -9.76 19.06 9.66
CA LYS A 110 -8.69 20.06 9.71
C LYS A 110 -7.80 19.86 10.93
N ASN A 111 -6.58 20.38 10.85
CA ASN A 111 -5.61 20.42 11.95
C ASN A 111 -5.33 19.03 12.56
N SER A 112 -5.29 18.00 11.70
CA SER A 112 -5.08 16.62 12.08
C SER A 112 -3.88 16.04 11.34
N PHE A 113 -3.49 14.82 11.67
CA PHE A 113 -2.43 14.10 11.00
C PHE A 113 -2.99 12.89 10.25
N PHE A 114 -2.63 12.74 8.99
CA PHE A 114 -3.06 11.62 8.15
C PHE A 114 -1.90 10.73 7.74
N ILE A 115 -2.07 9.42 7.94
CA ILE A 115 -1.22 8.38 7.35
C ILE A 115 -2.03 7.69 6.26
N PHE A 116 -1.59 7.81 5.01
CA PHE A 116 -2.19 7.14 3.87
C PHE A 116 -1.36 5.89 3.54
N ASP A 117 -1.82 4.75 3.99
CA ASP A 117 -1.14 3.47 3.82
C ASP A 117 -1.56 2.80 2.51
N GLU A 118 -0.57 2.16 1.86
CA GLU A 118 -0.71 1.58 0.53
C GLU A 118 -1.23 2.60 -0.49
N GLN A 119 -0.41 3.61 -0.76
CA GLN A 119 -0.73 4.72 -1.66
C GLN A 119 -1.53 4.28 -2.90
N ARG A 120 -2.74 4.81 -3.02
CA ARG A 120 -3.64 4.58 -4.14
C ARG A 120 -4.08 5.87 -4.84
N VAL A 121 -3.39 6.96 -4.57
CA VAL A 121 -3.66 8.27 -5.17
C VAL A 121 -2.98 8.40 -6.53
N VAL A 122 -3.28 7.45 -7.40
CA VAL A 122 -2.88 7.46 -8.80
C VAL A 122 -4.09 7.82 -9.67
N GLY A 123 -3.87 8.57 -10.74
CA GLY A 123 -4.98 9.04 -11.57
C GLY A 123 -5.74 10.22 -10.96
N TYR A 124 -7.03 10.37 -11.25
CA TYR A 124 -7.85 11.53 -10.83
C TYR A 124 -9.28 11.14 -10.42
N GLY A 125 -9.41 10.01 -9.75
CA GLY A 125 -10.67 9.49 -9.22
C GLY A 125 -11.15 10.18 -7.94
N ALA A 126 -12.21 9.64 -7.36
CA ALA A 126 -12.83 10.17 -6.13
C ALA A 126 -11.83 10.19 -4.95
N TRP A 127 -10.99 9.17 -4.82
CA TRP A 127 -9.98 9.09 -3.75
C TRP A 127 -8.94 10.20 -3.86
N THR A 128 -8.44 10.48 -5.06
CA THR A 128 -7.49 11.56 -5.30
C THR A 128 -8.08 12.93 -4.96
N LYS A 129 -9.34 13.17 -5.33
CA LYS A 129 -10.02 14.42 -5.01
C LYS A 129 -10.19 14.61 -3.50
N ALA A 130 -10.56 13.55 -2.78
CA ALA A 130 -10.65 13.56 -1.33
C ALA A 130 -9.27 13.79 -0.68
N PHE A 131 -8.25 13.06 -1.12
CA PHE A 131 -6.87 13.24 -0.67
C PHE A 131 -6.38 14.67 -0.81
N LEU A 132 -6.56 15.29 -1.98
CA LEU A 132 -6.12 16.67 -2.21
C LEU A 132 -6.81 17.68 -1.28
N LYS A 133 -8.09 17.46 -0.95
CA LYS A 133 -8.81 18.28 0.01
C LYS A 133 -8.27 18.12 1.42
N ILE A 134 -8.06 16.88 1.86
CA ILE A 134 -7.50 16.56 3.17
C ILE A 134 -6.09 17.13 3.31
N ALA A 135 -5.24 16.90 2.32
CA ALA A 135 -3.83 17.32 2.33
C ALA A 135 -3.64 18.83 2.46
N LYS A 136 -4.61 19.62 2.00
CA LYS A 136 -4.57 21.09 2.06
C LYS A 136 -4.67 21.65 3.49
N GLU A 137 -5.45 20.98 4.35
CA GLU A 137 -5.79 21.49 5.68
C GLU A 137 -5.12 20.68 6.82
N ASN A 138 -4.37 19.62 6.47
CA ASN A 138 -3.83 18.68 7.45
C ASN A 138 -2.35 18.36 7.18
N LYS A 139 -1.67 17.83 8.19
CA LYS A 139 -0.38 17.17 8.02
C LYS A 139 -0.60 15.74 7.50
N TRP A 140 0.31 15.27 6.66
CA TRP A 140 0.13 13.95 6.07
C TRP A 140 1.43 13.33 5.57
N ILE A 141 1.45 12.00 5.50
CA ILE A 141 2.46 11.18 4.83
C ILE A 141 1.78 10.04 4.07
N LEU A 142 2.46 9.53 3.05
CA LEU A 142 2.04 8.36 2.29
C LEU A 142 3.00 7.19 2.53
N LEU A 143 2.48 5.97 2.60
CA LEU A 143 3.25 4.74 2.65
C LEU A 143 3.04 3.95 1.37
N SER A 144 4.09 3.45 0.76
CA SER A 144 4.00 2.62 -0.44
C SER A 144 5.21 1.70 -0.59
N ALA A 145 4.98 0.50 -1.11
CA ALA A 145 6.06 -0.33 -1.63
C ALA A 145 6.39 0.02 -3.09
N THR A 146 5.40 0.56 -3.83
CA THR A 146 5.47 0.91 -5.25
C THR A 146 4.88 2.31 -5.46
N PRO A 147 5.67 3.37 -5.26
CA PRO A 147 5.15 4.75 -5.19
C PRO A 147 4.63 5.29 -6.54
N GLY A 148 4.95 4.67 -7.65
CA GLY A 148 4.48 4.99 -9.00
C GLY A 148 5.48 4.58 -10.08
N ASP A 149 4.94 4.06 -11.19
CA ASP A 149 5.72 3.61 -12.34
C ASP A 149 5.93 4.72 -13.38
N THR A 150 4.99 5.67 -13.42
CA THR A 150 5.01 6.78 -14.36
C THR A 150 5.00 8.13 -13.64
N TRP A 151 5.44 9.19 -14.32
CA TRP A 151 5.39 10.54 -13.75
C TRP A 151 3.95 11.00 -13.47
N GLN A 152 2.97 10.49 -14.20
CA GLN A 152 1.55 10.81 -13.96
C GLN A 152 1.06 10.30 -12.60
N ASP A 153 1.64 9.23 -12.08
CA ASP A 153 1.27 8.66 -10.78
C ASP A 153 1.64 9.59 -9.61
N TYR A 154 2.64 10.45 -9.82
CA TYR A 154 3.08 11.44 -8.83
C TYR A 154 2.27 12.74 -8.85
N ILE A 155 1.43 12.99 -9.88
CA ILE A 155 0.71 14.27 -10.03
C ILE A 155 -0.06 14.66 -8.77
N PRO A 156 -0.87 13.78 -8.13
CA PRO A 156 -1.62 14.17 -6.94
C PRO A 156 -0.72 14.60 -5.78
N VAL A 157 0.39 13.88 -5.58
CA VAL A 157 1.34 14.18 -4.51
C VAL A 157 2.11 15.47 -4.81
N PHE A 158 2.46 15.72 -6.06
CA PHE A 158 3.09 16.97 -6.48
C PHE A 158 2.16 18.17 -6.28
N ILE A 159 0.87 18.03 -6.58
CA ILE A 159 -0.13 19.07 -6.32
C ILE A 159 -0.30 19.29 -4.82
N ALA A 160 -0.43 18.24 -4.02
CA ALA A 160 -0.57 18.31 -2.57
C ALA A 160 0.64 18.98 -1.88
N ASN A 161 1.85 18.84 -2.47
CA ASN A 161 3.06 19.54 -2.04
C ASN A 161 3.20 20.96 -2.63
N GLY A 162 2.24 21.45 -3.41
CA GLY A 162 2.27 22.78 -4.00
C GLY A 162 3.25 22.96 -5.16
N PHE A 163 3.76 21.88 -5.77
CA PHE A 163 4.69 21.98 -6.90
C PHE A 163 3.97 22.36 -8.21
N TYR A 164 2.70 22.01 -8.32
CA TYR A 164 1.81 22.35 -9.43
C TYR A 164 0.45 22.77 -8.88
N ARG A 165 -0.23 23.66 -9.58
CA ARG A 165 -1.57 24.13 -9.20
C ARG A 165 -2.63 23.05 -9.37
N ASN A 166 -2.54 22.29 -10.47
CA ASN A 166 -3.48 21.25 -10.84
C ASN A 166 -2.86 20.29 -11.87
N LYS A 167 -3.63 19.28 -12.30
CA LYS A 167 -3.21 18.30 -13.30
C LYS A 167 -2.85 18.93 -14.63
N THR A 168 -3.62 19.91 -15.09
CA THR A 168 -3.39 20.59 -16.37
C THR A 168 -2.06 21.31 -16.36
N ASP A 169 -1.75 22.04 -15.29
CA ASP A 169 -0.48 22.74 -15.09
C ASP A 169 0.74 21.79 -15.20
N PHE A 170 0.62 20.56 -14.67
CA PHE A 170 1.65 19.54 -14.83
C PHE A 170 1.73 19.04 -16.30
N ILE A 171 0.58 18.75 -16.90
CA ILE A 171 0.52 18.21 -18.26
C ILE A 171 1.13 19.19 -19.25
N ASP A 172 0.75 20.46 -19.17
CA ASP A 172 1.22 21.51 -20.08
C ASP A 172 2.74 21.69 -20.02
N GLN A 173 3.35 21.46 -18.84
CA GLN A 173 4.79 21.63 -18.66
C GLN A 173 5.59 20.37 -19.01
N HIS A 174 5.00 19.19 -18.94
CA HIS A 174 5.78 17.95 -18.92
C HIS A 174 5.32 16.85 -19.86
N VAL A 175 4.09 16.88 -20.38
CA VAL A 175 3.55 15.74 -21.14
C VAL A 175 3.39 16.06 -22.60
N VAL A 176 3.99 15.24 -23.47
CA VAL A 176 3.72 15.23 -24.90
C VAL A 176 2.91 13.99 -25.21
N TYR A 177 1.75 14.19 -25.82
CA TYR A 177 0.90 13.09 -26.25
C TYR A 177 1.22 12.64 -27.66
N ASP A 178 1.06 11.35 -27.93
CA ASP A 178 1.14 10.79 -29.28
C ASP A 178 -0.09 11.23 -30.07
N TRP A 179 0.11 12.11 -31.05
CA TRP A 179 -0.94 12.63 -31.92
C TRP A 179 -1.57 11.59 -32.86
N ARG A 180 -0.90 10.44 -33.05
CA ARG A 180 -1.39 9.32 -33.87
C ARG A 180 -2.36 8.42 -33.12
N SER A 181 -2.37 8.50 -31.81
CA SER A 181 -3.21 7.65 -30.98
C SER A 181 -4.64 8.19 -30.88
N LYS A 182 -5.63 7.33 -31.07
CA LYS A 182 -7.06 7.67 -30.91
C LYS A 182 -7.40 8.08 -29.47
N TYR A 183 -6.63 7.60 -28.50
CA TYR A 183 -6.79 7.91 -27.07
C TYR A 183 -5.55 8.63 -26.56
N PRO A 184 -5.65 9.50 -25.53
CA PRO A 184 -4.51 10.20 -24.95
C PRO A 184 -3.45 9.20 -24.45
N LYS A 185 -2.39 9.01 -25.24
CA LYS A 185 -1.24 8.18 -24.92
C LYS A 185 -0.02 9.08 -24.80
N VAL A 186 0.69 8.98 -23.69
CA VAL A 186 1.94 9.73 -23.50
C VAL A 186 2.99 9.20 -24.47
N ASP A 187 3.55 10.08 -25.29
CA ASP A 187 4.70 9.81 -26.15
C ASP A 187 6.00 9.96 -25.31
N ARG A 188 6.17 11.12 -24.68
CA ARG A 188 7.34 11.41 -23.87
C ARG A 188 7.06 12.46 -22.80
N TYR A 189 7.98 12.54 -21.83
CA TYR A 189 7.98 13.61 -20.83
C TYR A 189 9.07 14.64 -21.09
N LEU A 190 8.75 15.91 -20.89
CA LEU A 190 9.66 17.04 -20.97
C LEU A 190 10.20 17.39 -19.58
N ASN A 191 11.39 18.00 -19.53
CA ASN A 191 12.00 18.50 -18.29
C ASN A 191 12.11 17.42 -17.19
N THR A 192 12.43 16.18 -17.56
CA THR A 192 12.50 15.04 -16.65
C THR A 192 13.47 15.26 -15.49
N GLY A 193 14.55 16.02 -15.69
CA GLY A 193 15.47 16.40 -14.61
C GLY A 193 14.79 17.20 -13.49
N ARG A 194 13.78 18.03 -13.79
CA ARG A 194 12.96 18.69 -12.77
C ARG A 194 12.09 17.69 -12.04
N LEU A 195 11.45 16.77 -12.74
CA LEU A 195 10.60 15.74 -12.16
C LEU A 195 11.38 14.83 -11.21
N ILE A 196 12.61 14.43 -11.59
CA ILE A 196 13.52 13.65 -10.74
C ILE A 196 13.82 14.43 -9.44
N ARG A 197 14.18 15.70 -9.53
CA ARG A 197 14.47 16.53 -8.34
C ARG A 197 13.23 16.65 -7.43
N LEU A 198 12.04 16.85 -8.00
CA LEU A 198 10.79 16.94 -7.22
C LEU A 198 10.46 15.63 -6.53
N ARG A 199 10.58 14.49 -7.25
CA ARG A 199 10.40 13.16 -6.66
C ARG A 199 11.38 12.93 -5.51
N ASN A 200 12.65 13.22 -5.70
CA ASN A 200 13.67 13.02 -4.66
C ASN A 200 13.45 13.91 -3.43
N ARG A 201 12.72 15.02 -3.57
CA ARG A 201 12.33 15.85 -2.42
C ARG A 201 11.23 15.23 -1.56
N ILE A 202 10.41 14.35 -2.11
CA ILE A 202 9.25 13.77 -1.41
C ILE A 202 9.40 12.28 -1.15
N LEU A 203 10.26 11.56 -1.86
CA LEU A 203 10.44 10.13 -1.72
C LEU A 203 11.53 9.84 -0.68
N VAL A 204 11.15 9.16 0.39
CA VAL A 204 12.06 8.65 1.42
C VAL A 204 12.09 7.13 1.30
N THR A 205 13.22 6.59 0.87
CA THR A 205 13.40 5.15 0.69
C THR A 205 13.96 4.53 1.96
N MET A 206 13.34 3.45 2.41
CA MET A 206 13.85 2.58 3.46
C MET A 206 14.69 1.48 2.79
N GLU A 207 15.98 1.52 3.00
CA GLU A 207 16.92 0.49 2.53
C GLU A 207 16.80 -0.71 3.48
N PHE A 208 15.97 -1.66 3.12
CA PHE A 208 15.75 -2.88 3.90
C PHE A 208 16.15 -4.09 3.07
N GLU A 209 17.20 -4.76 3.50
CA GLU A 209 17.60 -6.06 2.96
C GLU A 209 16.87 -7.17 3.71
N ARG A 210 16.19 -8.03 2.96
CA ARG A 210 15.57 -9.20 3.56
C ARG A 210 16.66 -10.24 3.87
N HIS A 211 16.65 -10.76 5.07
CA HIS A 211 17.53 -11.88 5.45
C HIS A 211 17.10 -13.22 4.81
N THR A 212 15.93 -13.25 4.14
CA THR A 212 15.40 -14.42 3.48
C THR A 212 15.53 -14.30 1.96
N THR A 213 16.01 -15.34 1.32
CA THR A 213 16.04 -15.47 -0.14
C THR A 213 14.72 -16.07 -0.63
N SER A 214 14.07 -15.41 -1.60
CA SER A 214 12.89 -15.98 -2.23
C SER A 214 13.32 -16.99 -3.29
N HIS A 215 12.88 -18.21 -3.14
CA HIS A 215 12.99 -19.24 -4.19
C HIS A 215 11.64 -19.35 -4.91
N HIS A 216 11.68 -19.19 -6.23
CA HIS A 216 10.51 -19.37 -7.09
C HIS A 216 10.66 -20.65 -7.85
N GLN A 217 9.66 -21.51 -7.75
CA GLN A 217 9.57 -22.75 -8.50
C GLN A 217 8.22 -22.81 -9.20
N ASP A 218 8.26 -23.01 -10.51
CA ASP A 218 7.05 -23.26 -11.29
C ASP A 218 6.66 -24.74 -11.15
N VAL A 219 5.46 -24.96 -10.64
CA VAL A 219 4.89 -26.29 -10.50
C VAL A 219 3.79 -26.48 -11.54
N PRO A 220 4.02 -27.26 -12.59
CA PRO A 220 3.01 -27.52 -13.60
C PRO A 220 1.87 -28.36 -13.00
N VAL A 221 0.64 -27.93 -13.23
CA VAL A 221 -0.57 -28.64 -12.80
C VAL A 221 -1.49 -28.86 -14.00
N SER A 222 -2.27 -29.91 -13.96
CA SER A 222 -3.27 -30.21 -14.98
C SER A 222 -4.54 -29.39 -14.79
N TYR A 223 -5.39 -29.35 -15.79
CA TYR A 223 -6.75 -28.85 -15.71
C TYR A 223 -7.64 -29.50 -16.77
N ASN A 224 -8.96 -29.38 -16.63
CA ASN A 224 -9.91 -29.96 -17.56
C ASN A 224 -9.89 -29.23 -18.92
N ILE A 225 -8.97 -29.63 -19.81
CA ILE A 225 -8.79 -29.03 -21.15
C ILE A 225 -10.05 -29.13 -22.02
N PRO A 226 -10.78 -30.28 -22.07
CA PRO A 226 -12.03 -30.38 -22.82
C PRO A 226 -13.05 -29.31 -22.37
N LEU A 227 -13.32 -29.18 -21.08
CA LEU A 227 -14.25 -28.20 -20.55
C LEU A 227 -13.80 -26.75 -20.82
N TYR A 228 -12.50 -26.48 -20.68
CA TYR A 228 -11.95 -25.16 -21.01
C TYR A 228 -12.19 -24.79 -22.48
N LYS A 229 -11.95 -25.73 -23.38
CA LYS A 229 -12.18 -25.54 -24.83
C LYS A 229 -13.68 -25.41 -25.15
N ASP A 230 -14.53 -26.15 -24.47
CA ASP A 230 -15.98 -26.06 -24.65
C ASP A 230 -16.51 -24.67 -24.27
N ILE A 231 -16.17 -24.19 -23.07
CA ILE A 231 -16.53 -22.84 -22.63
C ILE A 231 -16.01 -21.75 -23.62
N SER A 232 -14.78 -21.94 -24.13
CA SER A 232 -14.18 -21.01 -25.07
C SER A 232 -14.94 -20.92 -26.41
N ARG A 233 -15.42 -22.06 -26.90
CA ARG A 233 -16.12 -22.18 -28.20
C ARG A 233 -17.59 -21.80 -28.10
N ASN A 234 -18.27 -22.38 -27.13
CA ASN A 234 -19.73 -22.32 -27.05
C ASN A 234 -20.22 -21.13 -26.24
N ARG A 235 -19.31 -20.45 -25.47
CA ARG A 235 -19.68 -19.31 -24.62
C ARG A 235 -20.83 -19.66 -23.65
N TRP A 236 -20.81 -20.87 -23.10
CA TRP A 236 -21.80 -21.38 -22.16
C TRP A 236 -21.20 -21.53 -20.77
N ASN A 237 -21.92 -21.06 -19.75
CA ASN A 237 -21.55 -21.21 -18.36
C ASN A 237 -22.14 -22.54 -17.82
N PRO A 238 -21.33 -23.59 -17.63
CA PRO A 238 -21.83 -24.90 -17.27
C PRO A 238 -22.31 -24.99 -15.80
N TRP A 239 -21.99 -24.01 -14.97
CA TRP A 239 -22.38 -23.99 -13.57
C TRP A 239 -23.72 -23.26 -13.33
N GLU A 240 -24.05 -22.33 -14.21
CA GLU A 240 -25.30 -21.52 -14.11
C GLU A 240 -26.27 -21.85 -15.24
N ASP A 241 -25.92 -22.79 -16.11
CA ASP A 241 -26.70 -23.27 -17.25
C ASP A 241 -27.26 -22.13 -18.12
N ARG A 242 -26.41 -21.19 -18.51
CA ARG A 242 -26.77 -20.02 -19.33
C ARG A 242 -25.64 -19.52 -20.23
N PRO A 243 -25.93 -18.74 -21.26
CA PRO A 243 -24.91 -18.09 -22.08
C PRO A 243 -24.00 -17.14 -21.28
N ILE A 244 -22.74 -17.06 -21.68
CA ILE A 244 -21.76 -16.09 -21.17
C ILE A 244 -21.89 -14.81 -21.99
N GLU A 245 -22.28 -13.70 -21.34
CA GLU A 245 -22.57 -12.44 -22.00
C GLU A 245 -21.36 -11.52 -22.11
N THR A 246 -20.43 -11.55 -21.14
CA THR A 246 -19.32 -10.62 -21.06
C THR A 246 -17.95 -11.30 -21.12
N ALA A 247 -16.93 -10.55 -21.59
CA ALA A 247 -15.54 -11.03 -21.57
C ALA A 247 -15.04 -11.27 -20.14
N SER A 248 -15.48 -10.47 -19.19
CA SER A 248 -15.12 -10.63 -17.77
C SER A 248 -15.65 -11.96 -17.20
N GLU A 249 -16.90 -12.28 -17.50
CA GLU A 249 -17.52 -13.53 -17.11
C GLU A 249 -16.83 -14.74 -17.74
N LEU A 250 -16.43 -14.64 -19.02
CA LEU A 250 -15.66 -15.67 -19.67
C LEU A 250 -14.32 -15.92 -18.96
N CYS A 251 -13.60 -14.86 -18.60
CA CYS A 251 -12.36 -14.97 -17.85
C CYS A 251 -12.57 -15.61 -16.48
N MET A 252 -13.68 -15.32 -15.80
CA MET A 252 -14.02 -15.95 -14.52
C MET A 252 -14.30 -17.44 -14.68
N ASN A 253 -15.03 -17.84 -15.71
CA ASN A 253 -15.30 -19.26 -16.01
C ASN A 253 -13.99 -20.02 -16.34
N TRP A 254 -13.11 -19.46 -17.14
CA TRP A 254 -11.78 -20.06 -17.39
C TRP A 254 -10.98 -20.23 -16.11
N ARG A 255 -10.91 -19.21 -15.27
CA ARG A 255 -10.24 -19.30 -13.97
C ARG A 255 -10.85 -20.38 -13.09
N ARG A 256 -12.18 -20.54 -13.11
CA ARG A 256 -12.87 -21.57 -12.35
C ARG A 256 -12.47 -22.97 -12.82
N VAL A 257 -12.45 -23.24 -14.13
CA VAL A 257 -11.97 -24.53 -14.67
C VAL A 257 -10.55 -24.82 -14.23
N VAL A 258 -9.63 -23.86 -14.38
CA VAL A 258 -8.21 -24.05 -14.06
C VAL A 258 -8.00 -24.20 -12.55
N ASN A 259 -8.73 -23.48 -11.72
CA ASN A 259 -8.51 -23.43 -10.27
C ASN A 259 -9.22 -24.55 -9.51
N SER A 260 -10.26 -25.18 -10.07
CA SER A 260 -11.01 -26.25 -9.42
C SER A 260 -10.49 -27.66 -9.72
N ASP A 261 -9.42 -27.77 -10.51
CA ASP A 261 -8.83 -29.08 -10.81
C ASP A 261 -8.10 -29.66 -9.58
N GLU A 262 -8.33 -30.92 -9.31
CA GLU A 262 -7.83 -31.64 -8.14
C GLU A 262 -6.29 -31.73 -8.12
N SER A 263 -5.65 -31.72 -9.29
CA SER A 263 -4.18 -31.73 -9.40
C SER A 263 -3.51 -30.55 -8.69
N ARG A 264 -4.19 -29.40 -8.56
CA ARG A 264 -3.67 -28.25 -7.83
C ARG A 264 -3.63 -28.48 -6.33
N SER A 265 -4.68 -29.08 -5.78
CA SER A 265 -4.75 -29.41 -4.35
C SER A 265 -3.69 -30.47 -3.99
N VAL A 266 -3.51 -31.47 -4.85
CA VAL A 266 -2.47 -32.51 -4.68
C VAL A 266 -1.08 -31.86 -4.70
N ALA A 267 -0.77 -31.04 -5.71
CA ALA A 267 0.53 -30.35 -5.80
C ALA A 267 0.81 -29.45 -4.60
N VAL A 268 -0.19 -28.74 -4.08
CA VAL A 268 -0.04 -27.91 -2.86
C VAL A 268 0.28 -28.78 -1.65
N LEU A 269 -0.43 -29.89 -1.45
CA LEU A 269 -0.18 -30.82 -0.34
C LEU A 269 1.22 -31.43 -0.41
N GLU A 270 1.70 -31.81 -1.60
CA GLU A 270 3.05 -32.31 -1.80
C GLU A 270 4.11 -31.25 -1.41
N ILE A 271 3.95 -30.00 -1.86
CA ILE A 271 4.86 -28.91 -1.49
C ILE A 271 4.86 -28.67 0.03
N MET A 272 3.67 -28.67 0.64
CA MET A 272 3.55 -28.49 2.09
C MET A 272 4.21 -29.64 2.87
N ALA A 273 4.05 -30.88 2.43
CA ALA A 273 4.67 -32.04 3.06
C ALA A 273 6.20 -31.97 3.03
N VAL A 274 6.79 -31.57 1.89
CA VAL A 274 8.25 -31.37 1.75
C VAL A 274 8.73 -30.21 2.63
N SER A 275 8.03 -29.08 2.63
CA SER A 275 8.40 -27.92 3.46
C SER A 275 8.32 -28.23 4.94
N TYR A 276 7.34 -29.01 5.39
CA TYR A 276 7.17 -29.39 6.80
C TYR A 276 8.29 -30.32 7.28
N THR A 277 8.75 -31.25 6.44
CA THR A 277 9.87 -32.14 6.78
C THR A 277 11.19 -31.36 6.88
N HIS A 278 11.42 -30.35 6.07
CA HIS A 278 12.59 -29.48 6.17
C HIS A 278 12.58 -28.59 7.41
N LEU A 279 11.44 -28.03 7.79
CA LEU A 279 11.31 -27.25 9.03
C LEU A 279 11.60 -28.08 10.28
N ARG A 280 11.07 -29.32 10.34
CA ARG A 280 11.34 -30.23 11.46
C ARG A 280 12.81 -30.68 11.55
N ALA A 281 13.49 -30.84 10.42
CA ALA A 281 14.91 -31.20 10.42
C ALA A 281 15.78 -30.07 11.02
N HIS A 282 15.43 -28.80 10.80
CA HIS A 282 16.14 -27.66 11.37
C HIS A 282 15.84 -27.44 12.85
N GLU A 283 14.64 -27.77 13.34
CA GLU A 283 14.32 -27.70 14.78
C GLU A 283 15.09 -28.77 15.58
N THR A 284 15.33 -29.94 15.02
CA THR A 284 16.09 -31.02 15.68
C THR A 284 17.60 -30.80 15.71
N GLU A 285 18.17 -29.99 14.80
CA GLU A 285 19.59 -29.60 14.82
C GLU A 285 19.88 -28.44 15.78
N ALA A 286 18.88 -27.62 16.14
CA ALA A 286 19.04 -26.52 17.08
C ALA A 286 18.90 -26.92 18.57
N ASP A 287 18.39 -28.13 18.83
CA ASP A 287 18.19 -28.67 20.18
C ASP A 287 19.28 -29.70 20.60
N LEU A 288 20.36 -29.84 19.81
CA LEU A 288 21.56 -30.64 20.12
C LEU A 288 22.79 -29.74 20.27
#